data_e9cc8b90d1eff574bffb0b6d926cc5d7
#
_entry.id   e9cc8b90d1eff574bffb0b6d926cc5d7
#
_cell.length_a   1.000
_cell.length_b   1.000
_cell.length_c   1.000
_cell.angle_alpha   90.00
_cell.angle_beta   90.00
_cell.angle_gamma   90.00
#
_symmetry.space_group_name_H-M   'P 1'
#
loop_
_entity.id
_entity.type
_entity.pdbx_description
1 polymer ?
#
loop_
_entity_poly.entity_id
_entity_poly.type
_entity_poly.pdbx_seq_one_letter_code
_entity_poly.pdbx_strand_id
1 'polypeptide(L)'
;IGQEYMTMKITTPTLDDQEIDFTNSSFAIYKVATRESINQDTQLLALSFVSPELLRDKRVRVSKSFTDPIDKIVESILTDERYINTNKDVYIEPTAGIRKVISPNLHPYGFINNLTQEAVTSKSASPYFFFFENLKGIHFKSLDRILSEDTIGTFNVGNLTNLENKSVNTEKDLNRALDFQINSNNDMLLNIQGGMLGSSIIKYNIYNKSFEKLRYNYFNDFEKFDRIDENPLYNTNEIDEFGNVEHREITIEHTEEIRFLDGSHDENEK
;
A
#
# COMPACT_ATOMS: atom_id res chain seq x y z
N ILE A 1 2.19 22.18 24.92
CA ILE A 1 2.21 21.35 23.69
C ILE A 1 2.01 19.91 24.11
N GLY A 2 1.17 19.17 23.36
CA GLY A 2 0.87 17.77 23.60
C GLY A 2 -0.51 17.48 24.17
N GLN A 3 -1.30 18.50 24.43
CA GLN A 3 -2.71 18.37 24.81
C GLN A 3 -3.64 19.16 23.87
N GLU A 4 -3.06 19.97 23.01
CA GLU A 4 -3.80 20.79 22.08
C GLU A 4 -4.12 20.02 20.80
N TYR A 5 -5.37 20.13 20.39
CA TYR A 5 -5.88 19.58 19.13
C TYR A 5 -6.28 20.73 18.21
N MET A 6 -6.11 20.48 16.91
CA MET A 6 -6.48 21.43 15.88
C MET A 6 -7.46 20.76 14.92
N THR A 7 -8.50 21.46 14.56
CA THR A 7 -9.38 21.13 13.44
C THR A 7 -9.13 22.13 12.32
N MET A 8 -9.29 21.69 11.09
CA MET A 8 -9.00 22.50 9.93
C MET A 8 -10.07 22.28 8.85
N LYS A 9 -10.48 23.38 8.24
CA LYS A 9 -11.33 23.38 7.06
C LYS A 9 -10.66 24.23 6.00
N ILE A 10 -10.45 23.67 4.83
CA ILE A 10 -9.84 24.36 3.69
C ILE A 10 -10.92 24.55 2.65
N THR A 11 -11.19 25.80 2.31
CA THR A 11 -12.15 26.18 1.28
C THR A 11 -11.48 27.04 0.23
N THR A 12 -11.93 26.93 -1.01
CA THR A 12 -11.46 27.77 -2.12
C THR A 12 -12.58 28.70 -2.53
N PRO A 13 -12.37 30.04 -2.56
CA PRO A 13 -13.43 31.03 -2.80
C PRO A 13 -14.20 30.87 -4.11
N THR A 14 -13.66 30.09 -5.05
CA THR A 14 -14.22 29.93 -6.41
C THR A 14 -14.82 28.54 -6.66
N LEU A 15 -14.76 27.64 -5.67
CA LEU A 15 -15.25 26.29 -5.74
C LEU A 15 -16.05 25.98 -4.47
N ASP A 16 -17.33 26.29 -4.51
CA ASP A 16 -18.22 26.12 -3.36
C ASP A 16 -18.40 24.65 -2.94
N ASP A 17 -18.17 23.71 -3.85
CA ASP A 17 -18.39 22.28 -3.62
C ASP A 17 -17.09 21.47 -3.28
N GLN A 18 -15.92 22.09 -3.35
CA GLN A 18 -14.65 21.42 -3.05
C GLN A 18 -14.05 21.96 -1.74
N GLU A 19 -14.54 21.45 -0.64
CA GLU A 19 -13.95 21.72 0.66
C GLU A 19 -13.24 20.47 1.22
N ILE A 20 -12.09 20.68 1.84
CA ILE A 20 -11.41 19.66 2.62
C ILE A 20 -11.71 19.93 4.09
N ASP A 21 -12.55 19.10 4.67
CA ASP A 21 -13.03 19.29 6.04
C ASP A 21 -12.45 18.24 6.99
N PHE A 22 -11.62 18.68 7.92
CA PHE A 22 -11.07 17.91 9.03
C PHE A 22 -11.73 18.22 10.36
N THR A 23 -12.94 18.78 10.37
CA THR A 23 -13.63 19.13 11.62
C THR A 23 -13.91 17.91 12.49
N ASN A 24 -14.20 16.77 11.85
CA ASN A 24 -14.45 15.51 12.52
C ASN A 24 -13.18 14.69 12.80
N SER A 25 -12.04 15.10 12.23
CA SER A 25 -10.74 14.42 12.36
C SER A 25 -9.71 15.40 12.92
N SER A 26 -9.72 15.58 14.24
CA SER A 26 -8.79 16.50 14.89
C SER A 26 -7.35 16.01 14.81
N PHE A 27 -6.43 16.94 14.61
CA PHE A 27 -4.98 16.67 14.63
C PHE A 27 -4.40 17.10 15.98
N ALA A 28 -3.47 16.32 16.49
CA ALA A 28 -2.71 16.68 17.68
C ALA A 28 -1.46 17.49 17.30
N ILE A 29 -1.24 18.59 17.98
CA ILE A 29 -0.05 19.43 17.79
C ILE A 29 1.10 18.84 18.60
N TYR A 30 2.15 18.39 17.91
CA TYR A 30 3.30 17.77 18.57
C TYR A 30 4.55 18.64 18.58
N LYS A 31 4.64 19.67 17.73
CA LYS A 31 5.82 20.51 17.63
C LYS A 31 5.45 21.96 17.24
N VAL A 32 6.07 22.93 17.90
CA VAL A 32 6.19 24.29 17.39
C VAL A 32 7.52 24.40 16.68
N ALA A 33 7.48 24.49 15.35
CA ALA A 33 8.69 24.53 14.53
C ALA A 33 9.37 25.90 14.62
N THR A 34 8.58 26.98 14.49
CA THR A 34 9.11 28.35 14.52
C THR A 34 8.13 29.24 15.24
N ARG A 35 8.65 30.17 15.99
CA ARG A 35 7.90 31.26 16.59
C ARG A 35 8.69 32.55 16.36
N GLU A 36 8.23 33.40 15.47
CA GLU A 36 8.85 34.65 15.10
C GLU A 36 7.90 35.82 15.37
N SER A 37 8.41 36.90 15.93
CA SER A 37 7.67 38.13 16.06
C SER A 37 8.00 39.02 14.86
N ILE A 38 7.02 39.21 13.99
CA ILE A 38 7.17 40.06 12.81
C ILE A 38 7.10 41.54 13.23
N ASN A 39 6.17 41.86 14.11
CA ASN A 39 5.95 43.21 14.66
C ASN A 39 5.54 43.08 16.13
N GLN A 40 5.31 44.24 16.80
CA GLN A 40 4.86 44.26 18.19
C GLN A 40 3.54 43.51 18.40
N ASP A 41 2.66 43.51 17.38
CA ASP A 41 1.30 42.96 17.46
C ASP A 41 1.13 41.66 16.63
N THR A 42 2.15 41.21 15.88
CA THR A 42 2.04 40.08 14.97
C THR A 42 3.12 39.07 15.25
N GLN A 43 2.69 37.80 15.49
CA GLN A 43 3.58 36.66 15.64
C GLN A 43 3.26 35.61 14.56
N LEU A 44 4.30 35.09 13.96
CA LEU A 44 4.24 33.93 13.09
C LEU A 44 4.54 32.66 13.90
N LEU A 45 3.65 31.70 13.83
CA LEU A 45 3.75 30.43 14.53
C LEU A 45 3.64 29.30 13.52
N ALA A 46 4.72 28.55 13.32
CA ALA A 46 4.70 27.32 12.52
C ALA A 46 4.48 26.12 13.43
N LEU A 47 3.38 25.40 13.20
CA LEU A 47 2.98 24.23 13.97
C LEU A 47 3.12 22.96 13.12
N SER A 48 3.63 21.90 13.73
CA SER A 48 3.56 20.55 13.16
C SER A 48 2.52 19.75 13.93
N PHE A 49 1.65 19.09 13.17
CA PHE A 49 0.56 18.31 13.73
C PHE A 49 0.48 16.94 13.06
N VAL A 50 -0.12 15.98 13.74
CA VAL A 50 -0.27 14.59 13.28
C VAL A 50 -1.62 14.03 13.69
N SER A 51 -2.03 12.90 13.11
CA SER A 51 -3.19 12.19 13.61
C SER A 51 -2.96 11.68 15.04
N PRO A 52 -3.99 11.64 15.90
CA PRO A 52 -3.88 11.12 17.26
C PRO A 52 -3.38 9.68 17.32
N GLU A 53 -3.70 8.88 16.30
CA GLU A 53 -3.28 7.50 16.15
C GLU A 53 -1.75 7.35 16.09
N LEU A 54 -1.06 8.28 15.41
CA LEU A 54 0.40 8.26 15.36
C LEU A 54 1.04 8.55 16.73
N LEU A 55 0.45 9.46 17.52
CA LEU A 55 0.92 9.67 18.90
C LEU A 55 0.70 8.44 19.76
N ARG A 56 -0.42 7.75 19.55
CA ARG A 56 -0.71 6.52 20.28
C ARG A 56 0.22 5.40 19.86
N ASP A 57 0.52 5.28 18.57
CA ASP A 57 1.53 4.34 18.05
C ASP A 57 2.85 4.48 18.80
N LYS A 58 3.33 5.70 18.99
CA LYS A 58 4.61 5.94 19.67
C LYS A 58 4.59 5.62 21.18
N ARG A 59 3.42 5.53 21.78
CA ARG A 59 3.26 5.25 23.23
C ARG A 59 3.09 3.78 23.55
N VAL A 60 2.58 2.99 22.60
CA VAL A 60 2.25 1.57 22.83
C VAL A 60 3.19 0.65 22.04
N ARG A 61 3.26 -0.59 22.49
CA ARG A 61 4.03 -1.64 21.82
C ARG A 61 3.23 -2.92 21.77
N VAL A 62 3.39 -3.65 20.69
CA VAL A 62 2.79 -4.96 20.48
C VAL A 62 3.81 -6.03 20.86
N SER A 63 3.49 -6.84 21.86
CA SER A 63 4.28 -7.99 22.27
C SER A 63 3.34 -9.17 22.48
N LYS A 64 2.95 -9.80 21.38
CA LYS A 64 1.94 -10.87 21.37
C LYS A 64 2.18 -11.80 20.17
N SER A 65 1.80 -13.05 20.32
CA SER A 65 1.66 -14.01 19.23
C SER A 65 0.24 -13.95 18.66
N PHE A 66 0.17 -13.91 17.34
CA PHE A 66 -1.08 -13.97 16.60
C PHE A 66 -1.09 -15.25 15.75
N THR A 67 -2.26 -15.84 15.59
CA THR A 67 -2.49 -17.01 14.73
C THR A 67 -3.80 -16.77 13.98
N ASP A 68 -3.74 -15.92 12.98
CA ASP A 68 -4.89 -15.46 12.20
C ASP A 68 -4.42 -15.02 10.81
N PRO A 69 -5.33 -14.84 9.83
CA PRO A 69 -4.99 -14.14 8.60
C PRO A 69 -4.46 -12.72 8.89
N ILE A 70 -3.57 -12.23 8.04
CA ILE A 70 -2.90 -10.94 8.27
C ILE A 70 -3.89 -9.78 8.34
N ASP A 71 -4.94 -9.80 7.52
CA ASP A 71 -6.02 -8.80 7.57
C ASP A 71 -6.67 -8.73 8.96
N LYS A 72 -6.93 -9.86 9.59
CA LYS A 72 -7.50 -9.91 10.94
C LYS A 72 -6.52 -9.46 12.02
N ILE A 73 -5.25 -9.75 11.84
CA ILE A 73 -4.20 -9.26 12.75
C ILE A 73 -4.13 -7.73 12.67
N VAL A 74 -4.09 -7.17 11.45
CA VAL A 74 -4.08 -5.72 11.24
C VAL A 74 -5.33 -5.06 11.80
N GLU A 75 -6.52 -5.62 11.53
CA GLU A 75 -7.78 -5.13 12.08
C GLU A 75 -7.74 -5.08 13.62
N SER A 76 -7.29 -6.16 14.26
CA SER A 76 -7.19 -6.23 15.71
C SER A 76 -6.22 -5.18 16.30
N ILE A 77 -5.12 -4.88 15.61
CA ILE A 77 -4.16 -3.88 16.07
C ILE A 77 -4.74 -2.45 15.93
N LEU A 78 -5.51 -2.21 14.90
CA LEU A 78 -6.10 -0.88 14.66
C LEU A 78 -7.31 -0.60 15.58
N THR A 79 -8.09 -1.61 15.93
CA THR A 79 -9.35 -1.44 16.66
C THR A 79 -9.25 -1.72 18.16
N ASP A 80 -8.30 -2.53 18.62
CA ASP A 80 -8.18 -2.90 20.04
C ASP A 80 -7.75 -1.70 20.90
N GLU A 81 -8.45 -1.48 22.02
CA GLU A 81 -8.16 -0.41 22.99
C GLU A 81 -6.75 -0.42 23.54
N ARG A 82 -6.10 -1.59 23.58
CA ARG A 82 -4.72 -1.74 24.04
C ARG A 82 -3.69 -1.20 23.06
N TYR A 83 -4.06 -1.06 21.78
CA TYR A 83 -3.16 -0.64 20.70
C TYR A 83 -3.57 0.72 20.13
N ILE A 84 -3.91 0.79 18.87
CA ILE A 84 -4.23 2.07 18.21
C ILE A 84 -5.61 2.59 18.62
N ASN A 85 -6.62 1.71 18.70
CA ASN A 85 -7.99 2.09 19.03
C ASN A 85 -8.47 3.29 18.19
N THR A 86 -8.41 3.14 16.89
CA THR A 86 -8.85 4.20 15.98
C THR A 86 -10.38 4.28 15.95
N ASN A 87 -10.88 5.50 15.82
CA ASN A 87 -12.30 5.76 15.55
C ASN A 87 -12.56 6.02 14.05
N LYS A 88 -11.51 5.97 13.22
CA LYS A 88 -11.61 6.16 11.78
C LYS A 88 -12.10 4.90 11.10
N ASP A 89 -12.68 5.08 9.92
CA ASP A 89 -13.03 3.93 9.08
C ASP A 89 -11.77 3.17 8.66
N VAL A 90 -11.87 1.85 8.67
CA VAL A 90 -10.75 0.95 8.35
C VAL A 90 -11.13 0.11 7.15
N TYR A 91 -10.34 0.20 6.09
CA TYR A 91 -10.52 -0.49 4.83
C TYR A 91 -9.42 -1.52 4.63
N ILE A 92 -9.71 -2.77 4.95
CA ILE A 92 -8.75 -3.87 4.92
C ILE A 92 -9.15 -4.86 3.85
N GLU A 93 -8.22 -5.19 2.97
CA GLU A 93 -8.38 -6.23 1.97
C GLU A 93 -8.09 -7.61 2.58
N PRO A 94 -8.94 -8.63 2.31
CA PRO A 94 -8.74 -9.97 2.81
C PRO A 94 -7.44 -10.60 2.29
N THR A 95 -6.69 -11.21 3.21
CA THR A 95 -5.42 -11.87 2.92
C THR A 95 -5.55 -13.39 2.90
N ALA A 96 -4.64 -14.04 2.16
CA ALA A 96 -4.61 -15.49 2.07
C ALA A 96 -3.89 -16.13 3.27
N GLY A 97 -4.43 -17.25 3.71
CA GLY A 97 -3.81 -18.14 4.69
C GLY A 97 -3.81 -17.62 6.12
N ILE A 98 -3.66 -18.54 7.05
CA ILE A 98 -3.47 -18.24 8.47
C ILE A 98 -1.98 -18.13 8.73
N ARG A 99 -1.56 -17.08 9.44
CA ARG A 99 -0.17 -16.84 9.79
C ARG A 99 0.02 -16.88 11.30
N LYS A 100 1.06 -17.57 11.72
CA LYS A 100 1.51 -17.53 13.12
C LYS A 100 2.67 -16.56 13.23
N VAL A 101 2.39 -15.37 13.71
CA VAL A 101 3.37 -14.27 13.79
C VAL A 101 3.54 -13.82 15.22
N ILE A 102 4.77 -13.57 15.62
CA ILE A 102 5.11 -13.02 16.93
C ILE A 102 5.63 -11.59 16.73
N SER A 103 4.97 -10.63 17.34
CA SER A 103 5.47 -9.26 17.35
C SER A 103 6.58 -9.12 18.41
N PRO A 104 7.82 -8.76 17.99
CA PRO A 104 8.95 -8.64 18.92
C PRO A 104 8.97 -7.26 19.57
N ASN A 105 7.91 -6.89 20.29
CA ASN A 105 7.81 -5.62 21.02
C ASN A 105 7.97 -4.38 20.12
N LEU A 106 7.38 -4.42 18.92
CA LEU A 106 7.38 -3.31 17.96
C LEU A 106 6.26 -2.31 18.24
N HIS A 107 6.39 -1.12 17.72
CA HIS A 107 5.27 -0.19 17.62
C HIS A 107 4.22 -0.73 16.64
N PRO A 108 2.91 -0.50 16.88
CA PRO A 108 1.84 -1.02 16.04
C PRO A 108 2.03 -0.79 14.55
N TYR A 109 2.31 0.42 14.11
CA TYR A 109 2.51 0.74 12.70
C TYR A 109 3.78 0.10 12.12
N GLY A 110 4.84 0.01 12.92
CA GLY A 110 6.04 -0.73 12.53
C GLY A 110 5.78 -2.22 12.34
N PHE A 111 4.95 -2.81 13.20
CA PHE A 111 4.56 -4.21 13.05
C PHE A 111 3.63 -4.41 11.85
N ILE A 112 2.63 -3.55 11.64
CA ILE A 112 1.77 -3.60 10.44
C ILE A 112 2.62 -3.48 9.18
N ASN A 113 3.61 -2.58 9.16
CA ASN A 113 4.50 -2.41 8.00
C ASN A 113 5.35 -3.67 7.72
N ASN A 114 5.74 -4.44 8.74
CA ASN A 114 6.37 -5.73 8.51
C ASN A 114 5.38 -6.75 7.92
N LEU A 115 4.11 -6.73 8.37
CA LEU A 115 3.07 -7.60 7.85
C LEU A 115 2.72 -7.29 6.38
N THR A 116 2.90 -6.06 5.90
CA THR A 116 2.67 -5.75 4.48
C THR A 116 3.61 -6.54 3.55
N GLN A 117 4.80 -6.88 4.03
CA GLN A 117 5.77 -7.65 3.24
C GLN A 117 5.44 -9.14 3.13
N GLU A 118 4.64 -9.65 4.08
CA GLU A 118 4.22 -11.06 4.12
C GLU A 118 2.80 -11.27 3.61
N ALA A 119 2.04 -10.19 3.49
CA ALA A 119 0.66 -10.24 3.05
C ALA A 119 0.54 -10.62 1.58
N VAL A 120 -0.43 -11.49 1.28
CA VAL A 120 -0.76 -11.93 -0.06
C VAL A 120 -2.27 -11.89 -0.20
N THR A 121 -2.77 -11.46 -1.36
CA THR A 121 -4.23 -11.39 -1.59
C THR A 121 -4.85 -12.78 -1.60
N SER A 122 -6.08 -12.89 -1.11
CA SER A 122 -6.80 -14.16 -1.08
C SER A 122 -7.23 -14.66 -2.46
N LYS A 123 -7.34 -13.76 -3.45
CA LYS A 123 -7.84 -14.09 -4.79
C LYS A 123 -6.74 -14.44 -5.77
N SER A 124 -5.74 -13.57 -5.89
CA SER A 124 -4.72 -13.63 -6.95
C SER A 124 -3.33 -14.00 -6.44
N ALA A 125 -3.20 -14.23 -5.14
CA ALA A 125 -1.90 -14.46 -4.50
C ALA A 125 -0.89 -13.33 -4.79
N SER A 126 -1.40 -12.11 -5.05
CA SER A 126 -0.57 -10.94 -5.33
C SER A 126 0.04 -10.39 -4.04
N PRO A 127 1.36 -10.18 -4.01
CA PRO A 127 2.04 -9.46 -2.93
C PRO A 127 1.86 -7.95 -3.09
N TYR A 128 2.64 -7.15 -2.38
CA TYR A 128 2.68 -5.68 -2.44
C TYR A 128 1.49 -5.00 -1.79
N PHE A 129 1.32 -5.26 -0.51
CA PHE A 129 0.39 -4.53 0.31
C PHE A 129 0.95 -3.19 0.76
N PHE A 130 0.04 -2.20 0.86
CA PHE A 130 0.34 -0.86 1.36
C PHE A 130 -0.53 -0.56 2.58
N PHE A 131 0.09 0.10 3.54
CA PHE A 131 -0.57 0.62 4.72
C PHE A 131 -0.48 2.15 4.69
N PHE A 132 -1.61 2.82 4.61
CA PHE A 132 -1.66 4.28 4.52
C PHE A 132 -2.97 4.84 5.10
N GLU A 133 -2.95 6.14 5.40
CA GLU A 133 -4.11 6.90 5.86
C GLU A 133 -4.42 8.01 4.86
N ASN A 134 -5.70 8.22 4.58
CA ASN A 134 -6.20 9.32 3.77
C ASN A 134 -7.46 9.95 4.42
N LEU A 135 -8.14 10.87 3.70
CA LEU A 135 -9.34 11.53 4.18
C LEU A 135 -10.50 10.59 4.49
N LYS A 136 -10.56 9.43 3.87
CA LYS A 136 -11.62 8.42 4.07
C LYS A 136 -11.35 7.53 5.29
N GLY A 137 -10.09 7.38 5.68
CA GLY A 137 -9.72 6.51 6.79
C GLY A 137 -8.37 5.82 6.61
N ILE A 138 -8.23 4.67 7.26
CA ILE A 138 -7.01 3.87 7.26
C ILE A 138 -7.19 2.71 6.28
N HIS A 139 -6.21 2.51 5.42
CA HIS A 139 -6.25 1.51 4.35
C HIS A 139 -5.12 0.49 4.51
N PHE A 140 -5.47 -0.77 4.31
CA PHE A 140 -4.53 -1.88 4.15
C PHE A 140 -4.95 -2.66 2.91
N LYS A 141 -4.33 -2.36 1.76
CA LYS A 141 -4.73 -2.84 0.44
C LYS A 141 -3.53 -3.24 -0.40
N SER A 142 -3.75 -4.19 -1.31
CA SER A 142 -2.77 -4.53 -2.33
C SER A 142 -2.67 -3.44 -3.41
N LEU A 143 -1.55 -3.43 -4.15
CA LEU A 143 -1.36 -2.55 -5.30
C LEU A 143 -2.44 -2.79 -6.35
N ASP A 144 -2.76 -4.05 -6.64
CA ASP A 144 -3.77 -4.44 -7.63
C ASP A 144 -5.15 -3.89 -7.26
N ARG A 145 -5.50 -3.96 -5.98
CA ARG A 145 -6.74 -3.39 -5.49
C ARG A 145 -6.79 -1.87 -5.66
N ILE A 146 -5.68 -1.19 -5.37
CA ILE A 146 -5.59 0.27 -5.51
C ILE A 146 -5.73 0.67 -6.98
N LEU A 147 -5.10 -0.06 -7.89
CA LEU A 147 -5.15 0.21 -9.33
C LEU A 147 -6.51 -0.12 -9.96
N SER A 148 -7.27 -1.04 -9.36
CA SER A 148 -8.63 -1.40 -9.82
C SER A 148 -9.72 -0.47 -9.30
N GLU A 149 -9.40 0.49 -8.41
CA GLU A 149 -10.37 1.46 -7.92
C GLU A 149 -10.62 2.54 -8.98
N ASP A 150 -11.82 3.16 -8.92
CA ASP A 150 -12.17 4.25 -9.82
C ASP A 150 -11.21 5.43 -9.69
N THR A 151 -10.98 6.11 -10.81
CA THR A 151 -10.14 7.31 -10.82
C THR A 151 -10.75 8.42 -9.98
N ILE A 152 -9.95 9.01 -9.09
CA ILE A 152 -10.39 10.10 -8.21
C ILE A 152 -10.55 11.40 -8.99
N GLY A 153 -9.75 11.62 -10.03
CA GLY A 153 -9.77 12.82 -10.82
C GLY A 153 -8.85 12.76 -12.03
N THR A 154 -9.01 13.71 -12.91
CA THR A 154 -8.19 13.85 -14.12
C THR A 154 -7.43 15.16 -14.05
N PHE A 155 -6.11 15.09 -14.19
CA PHE A 155 -5.24 16.24 -14.28
C PHE A 155 -4.88 16.50 -15.75
N ASN A 156 -5.04 17.73 -16.20
CA ASN A 156 -4.67 18.15 -17.54
C ASN A 156 -3.29 18.79 -17.53
N VAL A 157 -2.42 18.37 -18.44
CA VAL A 157 -1.12 19.00 -18.63
C VAL A 157 -1.17 19.98 -19.78
N GLY A 158 -0.69 21.19 -19.59
CA GLY A 158 -0.61 22.15 -20.67
C GLY A 158 -0.37 23.59 -20.21
N ASN A 159 0.14 24.39 -21.11
CA ASN A 159 0.35 25.82 -20.87
C ASN A 159 -1.00 26.57 -20.85
N LEU A 160 -1.05 27.66 -20.12
CA LEU A 160 -2.13 28.66 -20.14
C LEU A 160 -2.17 29.31 -21.52
N THR A 161 -2.71 28.64 -22.52
CA THR A 161 -2.63 29.12 -23.92
C THR A 161 -3.79 30.00 -24.36
N ASN A 162 -4.75 30.29 -23.54
CA ASN A 162 -5.86 31.14 -23.98
C ASN A 162 -6.30 32.15 -22.91
N LEU A 163 -5.49 33.16 -22.71
CA LEU A 163 -5.90 34.39 -22.04
C LEU A 163 -6.91 35.21 -22.87
N GLU A 164 -7.14 34.85 -24.15
CA GLU A 164 -7.99 35.60 -25.05
C GLU A 164 -9.49 35.23 -25.00
N ASN A 165 -9.84 34.06 -24.50
CA ASN A 165 -11.24 33.66 -24.33
C ASN A 165 -11.64 33.65 -22.87
N LYS A 166 -12.31 34.69 -22.43
CA LYS A 166 -12.75 35.07 -21.08
C LYS A 166 -13.72 34.13 -20.36
N SER A 167 -13.73 32.85 -20.58
CA SER A 167 -14.39 31.90 -19.68
C SER A 167 -13.33 31.20 -18.86
N VAL A 168 -12.93 31.83 -17.77
CA VAL A 168 -12.08 31.19 -16.76
C VAL A 168 -12.88 30.03 -16.17
N ASN A 169 -12.56 28.82 -16.56
CA ASN A 169 -13.12 27.63 -15.93
C ASN A 169 -12.17 27.26 -14.79
N THR A 170 -12.40 27.82 -13.61
CA THR A 170 -11.56 27.69 -12.43
C THR A 170 -11.37 26.24 -12.03
N GLU A 171 -12.35 25.38 -12.24
CA GLU A 171 -12.28 23.94 -11.95
C GLU A 171 -11.26 23.24 -12.85
N LYS A 172 -11.24 23.57 -14.16
CA LYS A 172 -10.24 23.02 -15.08
C LYS A 172 -8.84 23.55 -14.81
N ASP A 173 -8.73 24.77 -14.32
CA ASP A 173 -7.43 25.39 -14.02
C ASP A 173 -6.84 24.85 -12.71
N LEU A 174 -7.66 24.45 -11.74
CA LEU A 174 -7.20 23.80 -10.51
C LEU A 174 -6.72 22.37 -10.74
N ASN A 175 -7.33 21.66 -11.69
CA ASN A 175 -6.93 20.30 -12.06
C ASN A 175 -5.84 20.30 -13.14
N ARG A 176 -5.11 21.41 -13.29
CA ARG A 176 -4.00 21.51 -14.23
C ARG A 176 -2.67 21.26 -13.55
N ALA A 177 -1.91 20.30 -14.07
CA ALA A 177 -0.52 20.12 -13.73
C ALA A 177 0.34 21.10 -14.56
N LEU A 178 1.12 21.93 -13.89
CA LEU A 178 2.03 22.89 -14.55
C LEU A 178 3.20 22.18 -15.20
N ASP A 179 3.67 21.13 -14.55
CA ASP A 179 4.76 20.26 -15.04
C ASP A 179 4.53 18.84 -14.52
N PHE A 180 4.92 17.85 -15.31
CA PHE A 180 4.92 16.47 -14.86
C PHE A 180 6.11 15.73 -15.48
N GLN A 181 6.66 14.80 -14.74
CA GLN A 181 7.73 13.93 -15.18
C GLN A 181 7.37 12.49 -14.90
N ILE A 182 7.47 11.66 -15.92
CA ILE A 182 7.36 10.21 -15.78
C ILE A 182 8.76 9.62 -15.86
N ASN A 183 9.21 9.10 -14.73
CA ASN A 183 10.46 8.33 -14.69
C ASN A 183 10.10 6.86 -14.93
N SER A 184 10.16 6.43 -16.18
CA SER A 184 10.04 5.01 -16.52
C SER A 184 11.43 4.43 -16.72
N ASN A 185 11.77 3.44 -15.90
CA ASN A 185 12.98 2.65 -16.07
C ASN A 185 12.56 1.20 -16.32
N ASN A 186 12.16 0.92 -17.54
CA ASN A 186 11.78 -0.42 -17.96
C ASN A 186 12.80 -0.97 -18.95
N ASP A 187 13.60 -1.92 -18.49
CA ASP A 187 14.53 -2.67 -19.33
C ASP A 187 13.96 -4.06 -19.62
N MET A 188 13.35 -4.19 -20.77
CA MET A 188 12.69 -5.43 -21.19
C MET A 188 13.67 -6.61 -21.29
N LEU A 189 14.88 -6.36 -21.77
CA LEU A 189 15.88 -7.42 -21.91
C LEU A 189 16.32 -7.93 -20.56
N LEU A 190 16.54 -7.02 -19.63
CA LEU A 190 16.93 -7.35 -18.27
C LEU A 190 15.79 -8.07 -17.52
N ASN A 191 14.55 -7.67 -17.75
CA ASN A 191 13.37 -8.34 -17.20
C ASN A 191 13.20 -9.74 -17.75
N ILE A 192 13.40 -9.96 -19.06
CA ILE A 192 13.37 -11.30 -19.67
C ILE A 192 14.48 -12.17 -19.09
N GLN A 193 15.72 -11.68 -19.04
CA GLN A 193 16.84 -12.40 -18.41
C GLN A 193 16.58 -12.69 -16.92
N GLY A 194 15.84 -11.78 -16.24
CA GLY A 194 15.40 -11.96 -14.87
C GLY A 194 14.35 -13.05 -14.67
N GLY A 195 13.79 -13.62 -15.75
CA GLY A 195 12.79 -14.69 -15.70
C GLY A 195 11.35 -14.18 -15.74
N MET A 196 11.09 -13.00 -16.31
CA MET A 196 9.75 -12.45 -16.43
C MET A 196 8.82 -13.35 -17.25
N LEU A 197 9.31 -13.93 -18.35
CA LEU A 197 8.50 -14.81 -19.22
C LEU A 197 8.33 -16.21 -18.66
N GLY A 198 9.27 -16.67 -17.85
CA GLY A 198 9.18 -17.99 -17.22
C GLY A 198 10.14 -18.13 -16.06
N SER A 199 9.67 -18.73 -14.99
CA SER A 199 10.48 -19.02 -13.82
C SER A 199 10.03 -20.30 -13.14
N SER A 200 10.93 -20.90 -12.38
CA SER A 200 10.58 -22.03 -11.52
C SER A 200 11.11 -21.80 -10.12
N ILE A 201 10.29 -22.15 -9.15
CA ILE A 201 10.60 -22.06 -7.72
C ILE A 201 10.64 -23.49 -7.19
N ILE A 202 11.75 -23.87 -6.56
CA ILE A 202 11.87 -25.12 -5.84
C ILE A 202 11.78 -24.81 -4.37
N LYS A 203 10.72 -25.26 -3.73
CA LYS A 203 10.52 -25.18 -2.28
C LYS A 203 11.01 -26.46 -1.65
N TYR A 204 11.88 -26.36 -0.69
CA TYR A 204 12.39 -27.49 0.04
C TYR A 204 11.97 -27.43 1.50
N ASN A 205 11.36 -28.50 1.98
CA ASN A 205 10.95 -28.66 3.36
C ASN A 205 11.91 -29.62 4.07
N ILE A 206 12.71 -29.08 4.99
CA ILE A 206 13.70 -29.87 5.73
C ILE A 206 13.04 -30.90 6.66
N TYR A 207 11.95 -30.54 7.29
CA TYR A 207 11.28 -31.41 8.26
C TYR A 207 10.71 -32.65 7.60
N ASN A 208 9.95 -32.47 6.51
CA ASN A 208 9.32 -33.56 5.78
C ASN A 208 10.24 -34.16 4.71
N LYS A 209 11.43 -33.55 4.50
CA LYS A 209 12.36 -33.98 3.44
C LYS A 209 11.72 -34.07 2.08
N SER A 210 10.76 -33.20 1.81
CA SER A 210 10.03 -33.10 0.55
C SER A 210 10.46 -31.87 -0.22
N PHE A 211 10.28 -31.91 -1.53
CA PHE A 211 10.44 -30.73 -2.37
C PHE A 211 9.25 -30.59 -3.29
N GLU A 212 8.89 -29.35 -3.59
CA GLU A 212 7.86 -28.99 -4.53
C GLU A 212 8.46 -28.06 -5.58
N LYS A 213 8.20 -28.33 -6.86
CA LYS A 213 8.62 -27.47 -7.94
C LYS A 213 7.40 -26.78 -8.54
N LEU A 214 7.31 -25.47 -8.36
CA LEU A 214 6.32 -24.62 -8.99
C LEU A 214 6.93 -24.01 -10.25
N ARG A 215 6.17 -23.99 -11.33
CA ARG A 215 6.56 -23.35 -12.58
C ARG A 215 5.59 -22.24 -12.90
N TYR A 216 6.15 -21.10 -13.23
CA TYR A 216 5.42 -19.96 -13.74
C TYR A 216 5.73 -19.79 -15.22
N ASN A 217 4.70 -19.59 -16.02
CA ASN A 217 4.81 -19.22 -17.43
C ASN A 217 3.92 -18.02 -17.69
N TYR A 218 4.52 -16.91 -18.09
CA TYR A 218 3.83 -15.63 -18.27
C TYR A 218 2.56 -15.76 -19.11
N PHE A 219 2.62 -16.45 -20.26
CA PHE A 219 1.47 -16.54 -21.17
C PHE A 219 0.36 -17.44 -20.63
N ASN A 220 0.71 -18.54 -19.99
CA ASN A 220 -0.27 -19.47 -19.43
C ASN A 220 -0.91 -18.96 -18.16
N ASP A 221 -0.19 -18.12 -17.43
CA ASP A 221 -0.59 -17.61 -16.12
C ASP A 221 -1.06 -16.16 -16.19
N PHE A 222 -0.98 -15.50 -17.36
CA PHE A 222 -1.32 -14.10 -17.56
C PHE A 222 -2.71 -13.74 -17.04
N GLU A 223 -3.70 -14.58 -17.30
CA GLU A 223 -5.09 -14.36 -16.86
C GLU A 223 -5.35 -14.72 -15.39
N LYS A 224 -4.39 -15.37 -14.71
CA LYS A 224 -4.58 -15.84 -13.33
C LYS A 224 -4.26 -14.78 -12.29
N PHE A 225 -3.45 -13.78 -12.65
CA PHE A 225 -3.02 -12.73 -11.78
C PHE A 225 -3.68 -11.41 -12.15
N ASP A 226 -3.91 -10.57 -11.16
CA ASP A 226 -4.33 -9.19 -11.39
C ASP A 226 -3.19 -8.45 -12.10
N ARG A 227 -3.54 -7.62 -13.07
CA ARG A 227 -2.58 -6.96 -13.96
C ARG A 227 -3.08 -5.58 -14.37
N ILE A 228 -2.14 -4.73 -14.76
CA ILE A 228 -2.42 -3.39 -15.30
C ILE A 228 -2.60 -3.46 -16.81
N ASP A 229 -1.84 -4.33 -17.48
CA ASP A 229 -1.87 -4.48 -18.93
C ASP A 229 -3.08 -5.30 -19.38
N GLU A 230 -3.79 -4.82 -20.39
CA GLU A 230 -4.95 -5.54 -20.96
C GLU A 230 -4.52 -6.75 -21.77
N ASN A 231 -3.38 -6.66 -22.46
CA ASN A 231 -2.87 -7.68 -23.36
C ASN A 231 -1.48 -8.15 -22.95
N PRO A 232 -1.13 -9.42 -23.19
CA PRO A 232 0.24 -9.90 -22.99
C PRO A 232 1.23 -9.19 -23.92
N LEU A 233 2.48 -9.08 -23.46
CA LEU A 233 3.56 -8.34 -24.14
C LEU A 233 3.86 -8.84 -25.56
N TYR A 234 3.63 -10.12 -25.83
CA TYR A 234 3.88 -10.74 -27.12
C TYR A 234 2.68 -11.55 -27.58
N ASN A 235 2.53 -11.66 -28.88
CA ASN A 235 1.56 -12.59 -29.44
C ASN A 235 2.02 -14.03 -29.16
N THR A 236 1.16 -14.83 -28.56
CA THR A 236 1.44 -16.23 -28.21
C THR A 236 1.90 -17.06 -29.39
N ASN A 237 1.42 -16.76 -30.60
CA ASN A 237 1.78 -17.47 -31.82
C ASN A 237 3.25 -17.27 -32.23
N GLU A 238 3.87 -16.15 -31.92
CA GLU A 238 5.26 -15.87 -32.26
C GLU A 238 6.24 -16.63 -31.36
N ILE A 239 5.82 -16.97 -30.14
CA ILE A 239 6.67 -17.66 -29.17
C ILE A 239 6.59 -19.18 -29.33
N ASP A 240 5.41 -19.68 -29.72
CA ASP A 240 5.23 -21.12 -30.00
C ASP A 240 6.05 -21.61 -31.21
N GLU A 241 6.35 -20.71 -32.17
CA GLU A 241 7.26 -21.04 -33.29
C GLU A 241 8.73 -21.14 -32.86
N PHE A 242 9.16 -20.44 -31.82
CA PHE A 242 10.53 -20.50 -31.29
C PHE A 242 10.69 -21.39 -30.05
N GLY A 243 9.62 -21.92 -29.52
CA GLY A 243 9.53 -23.14 -28.71
C GLY A 243 10.11 -23.10 -27.30
N ASN A 244 10.76 -22.07 -26.83
CA ASN A 244 11.32 -22.05 -25.47
C ASN A 244 11.17 -20.70 -24.78
N VAL A 245 10.26 -20.65 -23.82
CA VAL A 245 10.33 -19.62 -22.79
C VAL A 245 11.53 -19.92 -21.89
N GLU A 246 12.44 -18.99 -21.79
CA GLU A 246 13.58 -19.15 -20.91
C GLU A 246 13.13 -19.16 -19.45
N HIS A 247 13.41 -20.23 -18.73
CA HIS A 247 13.01 -20.40 -17.35
C HIS A 247 14.20 -20.10 -16.43
N ARG A 248 13.99 -19.15 -15.52
CA ARG A 248 14.90 -18.94 -14.41
C ARG A 248 14.54 -19.91 -13.28
N GLU A 249 15.49 -20.66 -12.83
CA GLU A 249 15.34 -21.58 -11.70
C GLU A 249 15.82 -20.89 -10.41
N ILE A 250 14.92 -20.82 -9.44
CA ILE A 250 15.21 -20.23 -8.11
C ILE A 250 15.03 -21.35 -7.09
N THR A 251 16.08 -21.65 -6.35
CA THR A 251 16.01 -22.57 -5.23
C THR A 251 15.82 -21.77 -3.94
N ILE A 252 14.77 -22.05 -3.23
CA ILE A 252 14.46 -21.43 -1.95
C ILE A 252 14.58 -22.51 -0.89
N GLU A 253 15.53 -22.32 0.02
CA GLU A 253 15.67 -23.14 1.21
C GLU A 253 14.76 -22.62 2.30
N HIS A 254 14.24 -23.49 3.14
CA HIS A 254 13.45 -23.15 4.31
C HIS A 254 12.18 -22.34 4.12
N THR A 255 11.67 -22.22 2.91
CA THR A 255 10.44 -21.47 2.66
C THR A 255 9.26 -22.04 3.45
N GLU A 256 9.20 -23.33 3.57
CA GLU A 256 8.10 -24.01 4.25
C GLU A 256 8.21 -23.90 5.78
N GLU A 257 9.37 -23.65 6.32
CA GLU A 257 9.51 -23.39 7.75
C GLU A 257 8.69 -22.18 8.20
N ILE A 258 8.69 -21.15 7.40
CA ILE A 258 7.86 -19.96 7.65
C ILE A 258 6.39 -20.35 7.59
N ARG A 259 6.03 -21.26 6.70
CA ARG A 259 4.66 -21.74 6.57
C ARG A 259 4.25 -22.74 7.61
N PHE A 260 5.19 -23.48 8.18
CA PHE A 260 4.91 -24.32 9.34
C PHE A 260 4.55 -23.53 10.57
N LEU A 261 4.99 -22.29 10.62
CA LEU A 261 4.52 -21.36 11.61
C LEU A 261 3.12 -20.84 11.27
N ASP A 262 2.64 -21.13 10.07
CA ASP A 262 1.29 -20.88 9.60
C ASP A 262 0.38 -22.04 10.06
N GLY A 263 -0.61 -21.72 10.88
CA GLY A 263 -1.54 -22.73 11.41
C GLY A 263 -2.30 -23.54 10.36
N SER A 264 -2.38 -23.05 9.12
CA SER A 264 -3.02 -23.79 8.02
C SER A 264 -2.26 -25.01 7.59
N HIS A 265 -0.95 -25.06 7.84
CA HIS A 265 -0.12 -26.16 7.46
C HIS A 265 -0.26 -27.36 8.42
N ASP A 266 -0.45 -27.06 9.70
CA ASP A 266 -0.64 -28.11 10.72
C ASP A 266 -1.94 -28.87 10.54
N GLU A 267 -2.95 -28.28 9.88
CA GLU A 267 -4.22 -28.92 9.62
C GLU A 267 -4.15 -29.94 8.46
N ASN A 268 -3.23 -29.73 7.54
CA ASN A 268 -3.06 -30.63 6.38
C ASN A 268 -2.15 -31.83 6.69
N GLU A 269 -1.43 -31.82 7.80
CA GLU A 269 -0.57 -32.93 8.25
C GLU A 269 -1.27 -33.90 9.18
N LYS A 270 -2.52 -33.65 9.53
CA LYS A 270 -3.36 -34.55 10.33
C LYS A 270 -4.22 -35.43 9.43
#